data_3e1ae89259c981aabdca88fb833496a3
#
_entry.id   3e1ae89259c981aabdca88fb833496a3
#
_cell.length_a   1.000
_cell.length_b   1.000
_cell.length_c   1.000
_cell.angle_alpha   90.00
_cell.angle_beta   90.00
_cell.angle_gamma   90.00
#
_symmetry.space_group_name_H-M   'P 1'
#
loop_
_entity.id
_entity.type
_entity.pdbx_description
1 polymer ?
#
loop_
_entity_poly.entity_id
_entity_poly.type
_entity_poly.pdbx_seq_one_letter_code
_entity_poly.pdbx_strand_id
1 'polypeptide(L)'
;SRRRFLQGAALLSAPLILPGRVWSQATAPSKRLNVGCIGMGKQMHGHVGNLLPRDDVQIVAVCDVDTTRREHQRRRIEEAYAKKTGESYKGCAAYTDFRELLARKDIDIVLIATPDHWHTLVNLGAARARKDVYGEKPLTLTIDEGRRLVGAVQQSGIVLQTGTQQRSSSRFRLACELVRNGRIGKLQEAKVWLPAGLCAGPFVTSAVPAGLNWDFWLGPAPMTDYVKERCHRTFRFWYEYSG
;
A
#
# COMPACT_ATOMS: atom_id res chain seq x y z
N SER A 1 45.32 -17.42 -27.12
CA SER A 1 46.15 -18.58 -26.79
C SER A 1 45.42 -19.47 -25.78
N ARG A 2 45.61 -20.79 -25.80
CA ARG A 2 45.04 -21.79 -24.88
C ARG A 2 45.16 -21.37 -23.40
N ARG A 3 46.24 -20.71 -23.04
CA ARG A 3 46.50 -20.22 -21.66
C ARG A 3 45.54 -19.12 -21.22
N ARG A 4 45.15 -18.20 -22.13
CA ARG A 4 44.17 -17.15 -21.84
C ARG A 4 42.73 -17.69 -21.73
N PHE A 5 42.42 -18.73 -22.49
CA PHE A 5 41.13 -19.42 -22.41
C PHE A 5 40.99 -20.17 -21.07
N LEU A 6 42.01 -20.86 -20.61
CA LEU A 6 42.00 -21.57 -19.32
C LEU A 6 41.99 -20.60 -18.12
N GLN A 7 42.62 -19.42 -18.24
CA GLN A 7 42.55 -18.39 -17.22
C GLN A 7 41.14 -17.75 -17.13
N GLY A 8 40.46 -17.59 -18.27
CA GLY A 8 39.06 -17.13 -18.30
C GLY A 8 38.07 -18.17 -17.76
N ALA A 9 38.29 -19.46 -18.02
CA ALA A 9 37.45 -20.54 -17.50
C ALA A 9 37.58 -20.73 -15.97
N ALA A 10 38.78 -20.49 -15.41
CA ALA A 10 39.00 -20.56 -13.96
C ALA A 10 38.27 -19.45 -13.18
N LEU A 11 37.99 -18.29 -13.79
CA LEU A 11 37.20 -17.23 -13.20
C LEU A 11 35.67 -17.54 -13.17
N LEU A 12 35.21 -18.41 -14.06
CA LEU A 12 33.81 -18.85 -14.11
C LEU A 12 33.52 -20.02 -13.16
N SER A 13 34.55 -20.68 -12.62
CA SER A 13 34.45 -21.81 -11.69
C SER A 13 34.70 -21.44 -10.24
N ALA A 14 34.80 -20.13 -9.90
CA ALA A 14 34.92 -19.72 -8.53
C ALA A 14 33.61 -20.09 -7.79
N PRO A 15 33.68 -20.80 -6.65
CA PRO A 15 32.46 -21.15 -5.91
C PRO A 15 31.76 -19.86 -5.44
N LEU A 16 30.47 -19.77 -5.70
CA LEU A 16 29.64 -18.67 -5.22
C LEU A 16 29.47 -18.83 -3.71
N ILE A 17 30.31 -18.17 -2.93
CA ILE A 17 30.25 -18.21 -1.47
C ILE A 17 29.16 -17.23 -1.02
N LEU A 18 27.96 -17.76 -0.76
CA LEU A 18 26.88 -16.99 -0.16
C LEU A 18 27.10 -16.93 1.36
N PRO A 19 26.88 -15.75 1.99
CA PRO A 19 26.91 -15.64 3.45
C PRO A 19 25.99 -16.67 4.10
N GLY A 20 26.43 -17.30 5.20
CA GLY A 20 25.66 -18.36 5.89
C GLY A 20 24.24 -17.95 6.29
N ARG A 21 24.00 -16.66 6.56
CA ARG A 21 22.67 -16.09 6.81
C ARG A 21 21.70 -16.16 5.63
N VAL A 22 22.20 -16.26 4.37
CA VAL A 22 21.33 -16.46 3.19
C VAL A 22 20.72 -17.86 3.22
N TRP A 23 21.45 -18.83 3.75
CA TRP A 23 21.00 -20.21 3.91
C TRP A 23 20.12 -20.43 5.14
N SER A 24 20.28 -19.60 6.18
CA SER A 24 19.54 -19.72 7.43
C SER A 24 18.17 -19.03 7.44
N GLN A 25 17.82 -18.27 6.39
CA GLN A 25 16.52 -17.62 6.30
C GLN A 25 15.46 -18.61 5.84
N ALA A 26 14.30 -18.59 6.50
CA ALA A 26 13.15 -19.45 6.16
C ALA A 26 12.67 -19.28 4.70
N THR A 27 12.89 -18.08 4.11
CA THR A 27 12.60 -17.78 2.71
C THR A 27 13.84 -17.21 2.03
N ALA A 28 14.30 -17.88 0.97
CA ALA A 28 15.41 -17.37 0.15
C ALA A 28 15.08 -15.95 -0.38
N PRO A 29 16.04 -15.01 -0.44
CA PRO A 29 15.82 -13.66 -0.94
C PRO A 29 15.14 -13.61 -2.32
N SER A 30 15.47 -14.55 -3.21
CA SER A 30 14.88 -14.70 -4.54
C SER A 30 13.42 -15.17 -4.56
N LYS A 31 12.89 -15.63 -3.43
CA LYS A 31 11.47 -16.06 -3.26
C LYS A 31 10.63 -15.04 -2.51
N ARG A 32 11.21 -13.93 -2.07
CA ARG A 32 10.46 -12.86 -1.41
C ARG A 32 9.67 -12.07 -2.43
N LEU A 33 8.45 -11.71 -2.06
CA LEU A 33 7.64 -10.79 -2.85
C LEU A 33 8.04 -9.34 -2.52
N ASN A 34 8.36 -8.57 -3.54
CA ASN A 34 8.68 -7.16 -3.40
C ASN A 34 7.41 -6.32 -3.39
N VAL A 35 7.28 -5.50 -2.36
CA VAL A 35 6.09 -4.70 -2.11
C VAL A 35 6.39 -3.22 -2.31
N GLY A 36 5.54 -2.55 -3.13
CA GLY A 36 5.46 -1.10 -3.21
C GLY A 36 4.28 -0.58 -2.40
N CYS A 37 4.47 0.47 -1.61
CA CYS A 37 3.43 1.06 -0.79
C CYS A 37 3.06 2.46 -1.31
N ILE A 38 1.77 2.72 -1.58
CA ILE A 38 1.25 3.99 -2.11
C ILE A 38 0.25 4.60 -1.14
N GLY A 39 0.51 5.85 -0.71
CA GLY A 39 -0.28 6.56 0.31
C GLY A 39 0.22 6.26 1.73
N MET A 40 1.19 7.05 2.23
CA MET A 40 1.90 6.81 3.50
C MET A 40 1.16 7.35 4.72
N GLY A 41 -0.17 7.36 4.68
CA GLY A 41 -1.03 7.79 5.77
C GLY A 41 -1.09 6.82 6.96
N LYS A 42 -2.04 7.12 7.89
CA LYS A 42 -2.22 6.33 9.12
C LYS A 42 -2.53 4.86 8.85
N GLN A 43 -3.33 4.57 7.81
CA GLN A 43 -3.71 3.20 7.46
C GLN A 43 -2.48 2.41 6.99
N MET A 44 -1.69 2.99 6.09
CA MET A 44 -0.45 2.37 5.60
C MET A 44 0.57 2.13 6.73
N HIS A 45 0.62 3.02 7.73
CA HIS A 45 1.50 2.82 8.90
C HIS A 45 1.22 1.47 9.59
N GLY A 46 -0.05 1.09 9.72
CA GLY A 46 -0.48 -0.22 10.24
C GLY A 46 -0.05 -1.37 9.32
N HIS A 47 -0.29 -1.25 8.01
CA HIS A 47 0.10 -2.27 7.03
C HIS A 47 1.61 -2.51 7.01
N VAL A 48 2.41 -1.45 6.97
CA VAL A 48 3.87 -1.53 7.07
C VAL A 48 4.28 -2.27 8.36
N GLY A 49 3.65 -1.95 9.50
CA GLY A 49 3.91 -2.63 10.76
C GLY A 49 3.64 -4.14 10.72
N ASN A 50 2.62 -4.58 9.97
CA ASN A 50 2.29 -6.00 9.81
C ASN A 50 3.22 -6.72 8.81
N LEU A 51 3.79 -6.00 7.84
CA LEU A 51 4.68 -6.60 6.82
C LEU A 51 6.13 -6.70 7.28
N LEU A 52 6.63 -5.74 8.05
CA LEU A 52 8.03 -5.68 8.47
C LEU A 52 8.54 -6.95 9.19
N PRO A 53 7.75 -7.63 10.05
CA PRO A 53 8.18 -8.87 10.69
C PRO A 53 8.29 -10.08 9.76
N ARG A 54 7.62 -10.04 8.59
CA ARG A 54 7.54 -11.18 7.66
C ARG A 54 8.86 -11.38 6.92
N ASP A 55 9.17 -12.64 6.61
CA ASP A 55 10.38 -13.03 5.86
C ASP A 55 10.11 -13.30 4.37
N ASP A 56 8.84 -13.49 4.01
CA ASP A 56 8.39 -13.80 2.65
C ASP A 56 8.09 -12.56 1.81
N VAL A 57 8.12 -11.36 2.40
CA VAL A 57 7.91 -10.09 1.71
C VAL A 57 9.01 -9.08 2.04
N GLN A 58 9.25 -8.15 1.12
CA GLN A 58 10.17 -7.04 1.32
C GLN A 58 9.57 -5.75 0.77
N ILE A 59 9.48 -4.70 1.59
CA ILE A 59 9.04 -3.38 1.13
C ILE A 59 10.24 -2.70 0.48
N VAL A 60 10.14 -2.44 -0.83
CA VAL A 60 11.24 -1.90 -1.65
C VAL A 60 10.97 -0.48 -2.16
N ALA A 61 9.74 0.03 -1.98
CA ALA A 61 9.37 1.37 -2.41
C ALA A 61 8.20 1.94 -1.61
N VAL A 62 8.23 3.25 -1.41
CA VAL A 62 7.13 4.04 -0.84
C VAL A 62 6.79 5.21 -1.76
N CYS A 63 5.51 5.60 -1.82
CA CYS A 63 5.03 6.72 -2.59
C CYS A 63 4.02 7.54 -1.80
N ASP A 64 4.24 8.84 -1.71
CA ASP A 64 3.28 9.82 -1.18
C ASP A 64 3.59 11.20 -1.73
N VAL A 65 2.57 11.99 -1.95
CA VAL A 65 2.65 13.40 -2.37
C VAL A 65 3.06 14.34 -1.23
N ASP A 66 3.00 13.85 0.01
CA ASP A 66 3.52 14.53 1.21
C ASP A 66 4.90 13.97 1.55
N THR A 67 5.91 14.81 1.35
CA THR A 67 7.32 14.47 1.59
C THR A 67 7.57 14.04 3.03
N THR A 68 6.92 14.68 4.01
CA THR A 68 7.11 14.37 5.42
C THR A 68 6.65 12.94 5.74
N ARG A 69 5.48 12.54 5.24
CA ARG A 69 4.92 11.20 5.42
C ARG A 69 5.74 10.15 4.69
N ARG A 70 6.11 10.44 3.45
CA ARG A 70 6.92 9.56 2.62
C ARG A 70 8.27 9.25 3.26
N GLU A 71 9.01 10.30 3.64
CA GLU A 71 10.35 10.14 4.22
C GLU A 71 10.32 9.52 5.63
N HIS A 72 9.27 9.81 6.41
CA HIS A 72 9.07 9.15 7.71
C HIS A 72 8.93 7.63 7.56
N GLN A 73 8.05 7.17 6.65
CA GLN A 73 7.85 5.73 6.46
C GLN A 73 9.06 5.06 5.79
N ARG A 74 9.72 5.72 4.85
CA ARG A 74 10.96 5.22 4.27
C ARG A 74 12.01 4.94 5.33
N ARG A 75 12.30 5.92 6.18
CA ARG A 75 13.26 5.75 7.30
C ARG A 75 12.87 4.62 8.23
N ARG A 76 11.60 4.56 8.63
CA ARG A 76 11.09 3.49 9.49
C ARG A 76 11.31 2.10 8.89
N ILE A 77 11.08 1.93 7.60
CA ILE A 77 11.29 0.66 6.89
C ILE A 77 12.79 0.32 6.86
N GLU A 78 13.64 1.27 6.49
CA GLU A 78 15.09 1.08 6.43
C GLU A 78 15.69 0.76 7.80
N GLU A 79 15.28 1.44 8.86
CA GLU A 79 15.69 1.19 10.24
C GLU A 79 15.26 -0.22 10.71
N ALA A 80 14.02 -0.62 10.40
CA ALA A 80 13.53 -1.95 10.76
C ALA A 80 14.32 -3.07 10.08
N TYR A 81 14.61 -2.92 8.79
CA TYR A 81 15.43 -3.91 8.08
C TYR A 81 16.89 -3.88 8.52
N ALA A 82 17.46 -2.71 8.78
CA ALA A 82 18.81 -2.59 9.36
C ALA A 82 18.91 -3.31 10.70
N LYS A 83 17.93 -3.12 11.58
CA LYS A 83 17.85 -3.84 12.87
C LYS A 83 17.72 -5.36 12.69
N LYS A 84 16.93 -5.81 11.70
CA LYS A 84 16.70 -7.23 11.43
C LYS A 84 17.95 -7.93 10.86
N THR A 85 18.75 -7.22 10.05
CA THR A 85 19.94 -7.78 9.41
C THR A 85 21.23 -7.52 10.19
N GLY A 86 21.26 -6.57 11.11
CA GLY A 86 22.46 -6.10 11.78
C GLY A 86 23.36 -5.22 10.90
N GLU A 87 22.91 -4.80 9.71
CA GLU A 87 23.65 -4.00 8.76
C GLU A 87 22.86 -2.79 8.31
N SER A 88 23.52 -1.74 7.82
CA SER A 88 22.84 -0.59 7.22
C SER A 88 22.02 -1.02 6.00
N TYR A 89 20.76 -0.61 5.94
CA TYR A 89 19.85 -0.86 4.84
C TYR A 89 19.35 0.44 4.24
N LYS A 90 19.48 0.62 2.92
CA LYS A 90 19.05 1.80 2.14
C LYS A 90 18.28 1.39 0.87
N GLY A 91 17.66 0.23 0.89
CA GLY A 91 17.00 -0.37 -0.26
C GLY A 91 15.55 0.04 -0.48
N CYS A 92 15.01 1.02 0.28
CA CYS A 92 13.64 1.50 0.10
C CYS A 92 13.64 2.81 -0.71
N ALA A 93 13.22 2.75 -1.98
CA ALA A 93 13.10 3.94 -2.83
C ALA A 93 11.87 4.78 -2.45
N ALA A 94 11.92 6.09 -2.70
CA ALA A 94 10.85 7.03 -2.40
C ALA A 94 10.40 7.80 -3.64
N TYR A 95 9.08 7.82 -3.89
CA TYR A 95 8.46 8.44 -5.06
C TYR A 95 7.38 9.44 -4.66
N THR A 96 7.24 10.51 -5.43
CA THR A 96 6.09 11.43 -5.31
C THR A 96 4.96 10.97 -6.22
N ASP A 97 5.30 10.47 -7.40
CA ASP A 97 4.35 9.98 -8.40
C ASP A 97 4.26 8.45 -8.34
N PHE A 98 3.05 7.94 -8.11
CA PHE A 98 2.81 6.49 -8.06
C PHE A 98 3.10 5.78 -9.39
N ARG A 99 3.02 6.50 -10.52
CA ARG A 99 3.31 5.94 -11.84
C ARG A 99 4.77 5.52 -11.96
N GLU A 100 5.68 6.27 -11.36
CA GLU A 100 7.11 5.91 -11.31
C GLU A 100 7.34 4.64 -10.48
N LEU A 101 6.65 4.50 -9.36
CA LEU A 101 6.69 3.28 -8.55
C LEU A 101 6.14 2.09 -9.33
N LEU A 102 4.99 2.25 -10.02
CA LEU A 102 4.36 1.19 -10.81
C LEU A 102 5.20 0.77 -12.02
N ALA A 103 6.02 1.65 -12.58
CA ALA A 103 6.92 1.34 -13.70
C ALA A 103 8.08 0.41 -13.32
N ARG A 104 8.36 0.22 -12.04
CA ARG A 104 9.40 -0.69 -11.56
C ARG A 104 9.05 -2.15 -11.85
N LYS A 105 9.97 -2.86 -12.50
CA LYS A 105 9.78 -4.28 -12.87
C LYS A 105 9.98 -5.24 -11.70
N ASP A 106 10.72 -4.83 -10.68
CA ASP A 106 11.05 -5.63 -9.51
C ASP A 106 9.98 -5.60 -8.40
N ILE A 107 8.90 -4.84 -8.56
CA ILE A 107 7.75 -4.85 -7.64
C ILE A 107 6.74 -5.90 -8.11
N ASP A 108 6.36 -6.80 -7.22
CA ASP A 108 5.36 -7.84 -7.46
C ASP A 108 3.96 -7.37 -7.03
N ILE A 109 3.87 -6.77 -5.85
CA ILE A 109 2.61 -6.39 -5.19
C ILE A 109 2.63 -4.91 -4.83
N VAL A 110 1.49 -4.25 -4.93
CA VAL A 110 1.31 -2.90 -4.42
C VAL A 110 0.23 -2.85 -3.34
N LEU A 111 0.53 -2.18 -2.23
CA LEU A 111 -0.45 -1.77 -1.23
C LEU A 111 -0.88 -0.34 -1.49
N ILE A 112 -2.19 -0.12 -1.57
CA ILE A 112 -2.77 1.18 -1.88
C ILE A 112 -3.64 1.64 -0.71
N ALA A 113 -3.28 2.76 -0.08
CA ALA A 113 -4.01 3.40 1.01
C ALA A 113 -3.99 4.93 0.86
N THR A 114 -4.24 5.39 -0.34
CA THR A 114 -4.45 6.80 -0.69
C THR A 114 -5.78 7.31 -0.13
N PRO A 115 -6.13 8.60 -0.26
CA PRO A 115 -7.51 9.05 -0.12
C PRO A 115 -8.44 8.39 -1.15
N ASP A 116 -9.73 8.29 -0.81
CA ASP A 116 -10.72 7.48 -1.54
C ASP A 116 -10.86 7.88 -3.01
N HIS A 117 -10.82 9.18 -3.33
CA HIS A 117 -10.91 9.70 -4.71
C HIS A 117 -9.74 9.27 -5.61
N TRP A 118 -8.63 8.82 -5.03
CA TRP A 118 -7.48 8.28 -5.77
C TRP A 118 -7.53 6.77 -5.98
N HIS A 119 -8.34 6.03 -5.19
CA HIS A 119 -8.30 4.57 -5.18
C HIS A 119 -8.45 3.97 -6.57
N THR A 120 -9.46 4.39 -7.33
CA THR A 120 -9.73 3.83 -8.66
C THR A 120 -8.56 4.03 -9.62
N LEU A 121 -8.02 5.26 -9.71
CA LEU A 121 -6.95 5.57 -10.66
C LEU A 121 -5.66 4.80 -10.35
N VAL A 122 -5.31 4.69 -9.06
CA VAL A 122 -4.11 3.96 -8.64
C VAL A 122 -4.29 2.46 -8.86
N ASN A 123 -5.45 1.89 -8.52
CA ASN A 123 -5.77 0.48 -8.78
C ASN A 123 -5.77 0.14 -10.28
N LEU A 124 -6.34 1.00 -11.12
CA LEU A 124 -6.29 0.84 -12.59
C LEU A 124 -4.85 0.91 -13.12
N GLY A 125 -4.06 1.84 -12.59
CA GLY A 125 -2.63 1.94 -12.91
C GLY A 125 -1.87 0.66 -12.56
N ALA A 126 -2.11 0.12 -11.38
CA ALA A 126 -1.50 -1.13 -10.92
C ALA A 126 -1.90 -2.33 -11.80
N ALA A 127 -3.19 -2.44 -12.16
CA ALA A 127 -3.68 -3.48 -13.05
C ALA A 127 -3.01 -3.41 -14.43
N ARG A 128 -2.89 -2.20 -15.02
CA ARG A 128 -2.18 -1.98 -16.30
C ARG A 128 -0.70 -2.33 -16.20
N ALA A 129 -0.07 -2.06 -15.07
CA ALA A 129 1.31 -2.42 -14.78
C ALA A 129 1.50 -3.90 -14.41
N ARG A 130 0.40 -4.69 -14.39
CA ARG A 130 0.38 -6.11 -14.01
C ARG A 130 0.98 -6.38 -12.63
N LYS A 131 0.65 -5.52 -11.65
CA LYS A 131 1.01 -5.70 -10.24
C LYS A 131 -0.19 -6.25 -9.50
N ASP A 132 0.03 -7.24 -8.64
CA ASP A 132 -0.98 -7.66 -7.68
C ASP A 132 -1.27 -6.54 -6.70
N VAL A 133 -2.49 -6.47 -6.20
CA VAL A 133 -2.98 -5.31 -5.43
C VAL A 133 -3.64 -5.74 -4.14
N TYR A 134 -3.25 -5.10 -3.05
CA TYR A 134 -4.06 -4.95 -1.86
C TYR A 134 -4.53 -3.49 -1.78
N GLY A 135 -5.81 -3.23 -2.12
CA GLY A 135 -6.39 -1.89 -2.16
C GLY A 135 -7.30 -1.63 -0.95
N GLU A 136 -7.10 -0.50 -0.25
CA GLU A 136 -7.99 -0.13 0.86
C GLU A 136 -9.42 0.18 0.39
N LYS A 137 -10.34 0.06 1.33
CA LYS A 137 -11.75 0.41 1.15
C LYS A 137 -11.96 1.93 1.37
N PRO A 138 -12.97 2.56 0.72
CA PRO A 138 -13.80 2.03 -0.37
C PRO A 138 -12.98 1.83 -1.63
N LEU A 139 -13.29 0.79 -2.40
CA LEU A 139 -12.46 0.42 -3.56
C LEU A 139 -12.57 1.44 -4.70
N THR A 140 -13.73 2.03 -4.84
CA THR A 140 -14.06 3.04 -5.86
C THR A 140 -15.03 4.08 -5.29
N LEU A 141 -15.08 5.25 -5.89
CA LEU A 141 -16.00 6.32 -5.51
C LEU A 141 -17.37 6.14 -6.18
N THR A 142 -17.41 5.65 -7.41
CA THR A 142 -18.64 5.45 -8.19
C THR A 142 -18.79 4.00 -8.66
N ILE A 143 -20.03 3.63 -9.03
CA ILE A 143 -20.36 2.31 -9.59
C ILE A 143 -19.66 2.11 -10.96
N ASP A 144 -19.59 3.14 -11.79
CA ASP A 144 -18.91 3.05 -13.10
C ASP A 144 -17.42 2.77 -12.96
N GLU A 145 -16.76 3.45 -12.01
CA GLU A 145 -15.38 3.16 -11.65
C GLU A 145 -15.19 1.69 -11.25
N GLY A 146 -16.11 1.17 -10.43
CA GLY A 146 -16.08 -0.23 -10.00
C GLY A 146 -16.16 -1.20 -11.18
N ARG A 147 -17.04 -0.94 -12.14
CA ARG A 147 -17.16 -1.75 -13.37
C ARG A 147 -15.89 -1.71 -14.21
N ARG A 148 -15.30 -0.53 -14.40
CA ARG A 148 -14.02 -0.36 -15.10
C ARG A 148 -12.89 -1.11 -14.43
N LEU A 149 -12.83 -1.04 -13.10
CA LEU A 149 -11.79 -1.74 -12.33
C LEU A 149 -11.94 -3.25 -12.45
N VAL A 150 -13.15 -3.80 -12.36
CA VAL A 150 -13.42 -5.23 -12.57
C VAL A 150 -12.91 -5.67 -13.95
N GLY A 151 -13.26 -4.93 -15.00
CA GLY A 151 -12.78 -5.23 -16.37
C GLY A 151 -11.25 -5.19 -16.48
N ALA A 152 -10.61 -4.20 -15.88
CA ALA A 152 -9.15 -4.07 -15.91
C ALA A 152 -8.44 -5.23 -15.17
N VAL A 153 -8.95 -5.64 -14.02
CA VAL A 153 -8.42 -6.78 -13.25
C VAL A 153 -8.57 -8.09 -14.03
N GLN A 154 -9.75 -8.33 -14.62
CA GLN A 154 -9.98 -9.52 -15.44
C GLN A 154 -9.06 -9.57 -16.67
N GLN A 155 -8.86 -8.44 -17.34
CA GLN A 155 -7.99 -8.37 -18.54
C GLN A 155 -6.50 -8.52 -18.19
N SER A 156 -6.07 -7.98 -17.05
CA SER A 156 -4.65 -8.06 -16.63
C SER A 156 -4.28 -9.40 -16.01
N GLY A 157 -5.26 -10.13 -15.46
CA GLY A 157 -5.05 -11.41 -14.76
C GLY A 157 -4.37 -11.29 -13.41
N ILE A 158 -4.33 -10.08 -12.82
CA ILE A 158 -3.77 -9.85 -11.47
C ILE A 158 -4.71 -10.32 -10.38
N VAL A 159 -4.16 -10.50 -9.18
CA VAL A 159 -4.94 -10.67 -7.96
C VAL A 159 -5.19 -9.29 -7.34
N LEU A 160 -6.46 -8.94 -7.13
CA LEU A 160 -6.85 -7.76 -6.38
C LEU A 160 -7.63 -8.15 -5.13
N GLN A 161 -7.10 -7.79 -3.98
CA GLN A 161 -7.74 -7.99 -2.68
C GLN A 161 -8.18 -6.64 -2.10
N THR A 162 -9.47 -6.51 -1.77
CA THR A 162 -9.98 -5.33 -1.06
C THR A 162 -9.66 -5.40 0.42
N GLY A 163 -9.24 -4.29 1.02
CA GLY A 163 -8.83 -4.13 2.41
C GLY A 163 -9.98 -4.21 3.43
N THR A 164 -10.84 -5.21 3.35
CA THR A 164 -11.93 -5.49 4.30
C THR A 164 -11.42 -6.23 5.54
N GLN A 165 -10.52 -5.61 6.28
CA GLN A 165 -9.70 -6.21 7.34
C GLN A 165 -10.50 -6.91 8.45
N GLN A 166 -11.71 -6.42 8.80
CA GLN A 166 -12.55 -7.04 9.83
C GLN A 166 -12.98 -8.46 9.47
N ARG A 167 -13.07 -8.83 8.19
CA ARG A 167 -13.38 -10.20 7.76
C ARG A 167 -12.32 -11.22 8.22
N SER A 168 -11.10 -10.77 8.49
CA SER A 168 -10.01 -11.60 9.00
C SER A 168 -9.91 -11.60 10.53
N SER A 169 -10.77 -10.84 11.24
CA SER A 169 -10.79 -10.81 12.69
C SER A 169 -11.54 -11.99 13.27
N SER A 170 -10.90 -12.73 14.18
CA SER A 170 -11.52 -13.87 14.89
C SER A 170 -12.77 -13.46 15.68
N ARG A 171 -12.81 -12.25 16.24
CA ARG A 171 -13.96 -11.72 16.97
C ARG A 171 -15.17 -11.50 16.06
N PHE A 172 -14.97 -10.90 14.87
CA PHE A 172 -16.04 -10.72 13.89
C PHE A 172 -16.50 -12.06 13.32
N ARG A 173 -15.59 -12.98 13.08
CA ARG A 173 -15.92 -14.34 12.66
C ARG A 173 -16.79 -15.02 13.68
N LEU A 174 -16.41 -15.02 14.97
CA LEU A 174 -17.19 -15.60 16.06
C LEU A 174 -18.59 -14.99 16.14
N ALA A 175 -18.73 -13.67 16.06
CA ALA A 175 -20.02 -13.01 16.06
C ALA A 175 -20.92 -13.48 14.90
N CYS A 176 -20.37 -13.56 13.68
CA CYS A 176 -21.09 -14.08 12.52
C CYS A 176 -21.50 -15.55 12.70
N GLU A 177 -20.65 -16.40 13.27
CA GLU A 177 -20.93 -17.81 13.54
C GLU A 177 -22.03 -17.97 14.59
N LEU A 178 -22.04 -17.18 15.65
CA LEU A 178 -23.11 -17.18 16.66
C LEU A 178 -24.47 -16.84 16.06
N VAL A 179 -24.53 -15.79 15.23
CA VAL A 179 -25.77 -15.38 14.54
C VAL A 179 -26.23 -16.47 13.56
N ARG A 180 -25.36 -16.93 12.68
CA ARG A 180 -25.70 -17.91 11.63
C ARG A 180 -26.14 -19.27 12.18
N ASN A 181 -25.57 -19.68 13.30
CA ASN A 181 -25.92 -20.94 13.96
C ASN A 181 -27.08 -20.81 14.96
N GLY A 182 -27.80 -19.68 14.94
CA GLY A 182 -28.97 -19.47 15.79
C GLY A 182 -28.68 -19.37 17.29
N ARG A 183 -27.41 -19.17 17.69
CA ARG A 183 -27.00 -19.11 19.11
C ARG A 183 -27.59 -17.92 19.86
N ILE A 184 -28.01 -16.87 19.16
CA ILE A 184 -28.71 -15.70 19.71
C ILE A 184 -30.23 -15.75 19.49
N GLY A 185 -30.73 -16.90 19.04
CA GLY A 185 -32.16 -17.07 18.68
C GLY A 185 -32.50 -16.39 17.35
N LYS A 186 -33.80 -16.15 17.13
CA LYS A 186 -34.30 -15.49 15.92
C LYS A 186 -33.90 -14.02 15.92
N LEU A 187 -33.20 -13.58 14.87
CA LEU A 187 -32.85 -12.18 14.68
C LEU A 187 -34.10 -11.33 14.54
N GLN A 188 -34.29 -10.36 15.44
CA GLN A 188 -35.43 -9.44 15.48
C GLN A 188 -35.08 -8.10 14.85
N GLU A 189 -33.91 -7.57 15.16
CA GLU A 189 -33.47 -6.23 14.76
C GLU A 189 -31.95 -6.19 14.61
N ALA A 190 -31.48 -5.36 13.69
CA ALA A 190 -30.06 -4.99 13.57
C ALA A 190 -29.94 -3.47 13.66
N LYS A 191 -29.18 -2.98 14.65
CA LYS A 191 -28.91 -1.55 14.83
C LYS A 191 -27.47 -1.24 14.48
N VAL A 192 -27.27 -0.19 13.69
CA VAL A 192 -25.96 0.33 13.32
C VAL A 192 -25.80 1.76 13.80
N TRP A 193 -24.75 2.03 14.54
CA TRP A 193 -24.39 3.37 14.98
C TRP A 193 -23.17 3.85 14.21
N LEU A 194 -23.30 5.02 13.58
CA LEU A 194 -22.18 5.69 12.92
C LEU A 194 -21.83 6.95 13.72
N PRO A 195 -20.52 7.24 13.91
CA PRO A 195 -20.11 8.48 14.53
C PRO A 195 -20.50 9.67 13.64
N ALA A 196 -20.80 10.81 14.25
CA ALA A 196 -20.99 12.05 13.52
C ALA A 196 -19.72 12.44 12.76
N GLY A 197 -19.91 12.96 11.55
CA GLY A 197 -18.85 13.56 10.75
C GLY A 197 -18.49 14.99 11.17
N LEU A 198 -17.57 15.61 10.48
CA LEU A 198 -17.36 17.05 10.54
C LEU A 198 -18.58 17.73 9.91
N CYS A 199 -19.29 18.54 10.69
CA CYS A 199 -20.51 19.22 10.23
C CYS A 199 -20.47 20.74 10.42
N ALA A 200 -19.33 21.31 10.72
CA ALA A 200 -19.20 22.74 11.01
C ALA A 200 -18.13 23.41 10.15
N GLY A 201 -18.44 24.58 9.65
CA GLY A 201 -17.60 25.60 9.06
C GLY A 201 -17.88 26.95 9.73
N PRO A 202 -17.33 28.04 9.22
CA PRO A 202 -16.46 28.13 8.06
C PRO A 202 -15.05 27.59 8.32
N PHE A 203 -14.46 26.95 7.30
CA PHE A 203 -13.06 26.53 7.34
C PHE A 203 -12.19 27.59 6.66
N VAL A 204 -11.06 27.92 7.27
CA VAL A 204 -10.18 28.98 6.79
C VAL A 204 -9.15 28.40 5.82
N THR A 205 -9.03 29.04 4.65
CA THR A 205 -7.95 28.73 3.70
C THR A 205 -6.59 29.16 4.27
N SER A 206 -5.58 28.40 3.95
CA SER A 206 -4.21 28.66 4.38
C SER A 206 -3.20 28.27 3.30
N ALA A 207 -1.95 28.68 3.48
CA ALA A 207 -0.89 28.25 2.58
C ALA A 207 -0.72 26.73 2.63
N VAL A 208 -0.46 26.14 1.47
CA VAL A 208 -0.13 24.71 1.37
C VAL A 208 1.12 24.44 2.21
N PRO A 209 1.12 23.42 3.10
CA PRO A 209 2.29 23.08 3.88
C PRO A 209 3.49 22.75 3.00
N ALA A 210 4.67 23.17 3.43
CA ALA A 210 5.91 22.83 2.73
C ALA A 210 6.05 21.30 2.60
N GLY A 211 6.35 20.84 1.39
CA GLY A 211 6.52 19.42 1.09
C GLY A 211 5.24 18.66 0.73
N LEU A 212 4.08 19.30 0.77
CA LEU A 212 2.83 18.75 0.25
C LEU A 212 2.59 19.22 -1.19
N ASN A 213 2.52 18.30 -2.15
CA ASN A 213 2.05 18.59 -3.50
C ASN A 213 0.51 18.59 -3.50
N TRP A 214 -0.10 19.78 -3.28
CA TRP A 214 -1.55 19.91 -3.13
C TRP A 214 -2.31 19.62 -4.42
N ASP A 215 -1.80 20.06 -5.56
CA ASP A 215 -2.38 19.77 -6.86
C ASP A 215 -2.48 18.27 -7.11
N PHE A 216 -1.40 17.55 -6.86
CA PHE A 216 -1.38 16.10 -7.00
C PHE A 216 -2.16 15.38 -5.89
N TRP A 217 -2.28 15.99 -4.71
CA TRP A 217 -3.16 15.46 -3.67
C TRP A 217 -4.63 15.53 -4.08
N LEU A 218 -5.05 16.65 -4.66
CA LEU A 218 -6.41 16.82 -5.23
C LEU A 218 -6.67 15.87 -6.39
N GLY A 219 -5.74 15.75 -7.32
CA GLY A 219 -5.82 14.84 -8.47
C GLY A 219 -7.14 14.95 -9.25
N PRO A 220 -8.01 13.90 -9.23
CA PRO A 220 -9.27 13.92 -9.97
C PRO A 220 -10.37 14.80 -9.32
N ALA A 221 -10.19 15.24 -8.09
CA ALA A 221 -11.16 16.09 -7.41
C ALA A 221 -11.09 17.53 -7.93
N PRO A 222 -12.16 18.33 -7.77
CA PRO A 222 -12.15 19.74 -8.18
C PRO A 222 -11.03 20.55 -7.52
N MET A 223 -10.40 21.44 -8.29
CA MET A 223 -9.39 22.36 -7.77
C MET A 223 -10.00 23.26 -6.71
N THR A 224 -9.35 23.39 -5.57
CA THR A 224 -9.75 24.24 -4.46
C THR A 224 -8.55 24.67 -3.64
N ASP A 225 -8.68 25.79 -2.95
CA ASP A 225 -7.66 26.26 -2.01
C ASP A 225 -7.44 25.26 -0.87
N TYR A 226 -6.23 25.25 -0.35
CA TYR A 226 -5.88 24.37 0.74
C TYR A 226 -6.61 24.81 2.04
N VAL A 227 -7.30 23.84 2.61
CA VAL A 227 -7.92 23.89 3.93
C VAL A 227 -7.45 22.66 4.70
N LYS A 228 -6.89 22.88 5.89
CA LYS A 228 -6.33 21.79 6.70
C LYS A 228 -7.32 20.65 6.95
N GLU A 229 -8.59 20.96 7.15
CA GLU A 229 -9.66 20.02 7.41
C GLU A 229 -10.06 19.21 6.17
N ARG A 230 -9.71 19.66 4.96
CA ARG A 230 -9.90 18.89 3.71
C ARG A 230 -8.85 17.81 3.51
N CYS A 231 -7.71 17.92 4.19
CA CYS A 231 -6.56 17.08 3.93
C CYS A 231 -6.40 15.94 4.95
N HIS A 232 -5.62 14.92 4.59
CA HIS A 232 -5.23 13.82 5.45
C HIS A 232 -6.43 13.06 6.05
N ARG A 233 -6.51 12.99 7.39
CA ARG A 233 -7.50 12.15 8.07
C ARG A 233 -8.94 12.59 7.87
N THR A 234 -9.17 13.86 7.68
CA THR A 234 -10.50 14.49 7.66
C THR A 234 -11.10 14.58 6.27
N PHE A 235 -10.34 14.26 5.21
CA PHE A 235 -10.82 14.23 3.83
C PHE A 235 -12.12 13.44 3.66
N ARG A 236 -12.30 12.38 4.41
CA ARG A 236 -13.47 11.47 4.34
C ARG A 236 -14.80 12.09 4.74
N PHE A 237 -14.82 13.33 5.20
CA PHE A 237 -16.02 14.10 5.52
C PHE A 237 -16.39 15.09 4.41
N TRP A 238 -15.71 15.01 3.27
CA TRP A 238 -15.92 15.90 2.13
C TRP A 238 -16.36 15.08 0.91
N TYR A 239 -17.53 15.43 0.37
CA TYR A 239 -18.13 14.70 -0.75
C TYR A 239 -17.26 14.62 -1.99
N GLU A 240 -16.38 15.62 -2.19
CA GLU A 240 -15.45 15.64 -3.33
C GLU A 240 -14.37 14.56 -3.25
N TYR A 241 -14.14 13.99 -2.04
CA TYR A 241 -13.06 13.03 -1.82
C TYR A 241 -13.55 11.67 -1.34
N SER A 242 -14.72 11.61 -0.70
CA SER A 242 -15.29 10.38 -0.13
C SER A 242 -16.80 10.46 -0.14
N GLY A 243 -17.48 9.35 -0.46
CA GLY A 243 -18.94 9.26 -0.49
C GLY A 243 -19.56 8.77 0.81
#